data_26c4f2861816c1f5682e0a9eec8c229c
#
_entry.id   26c4f2861816c1f5682e0a9eec8c229c
#
_cell.length_a   1.000
_cell.length_b   1.000
_cell.length_c   1.000
_cell.angle_alpha   90.00
_cell.angle_beta   90.00
_cell.angle_gamma   90.00
#
_symmetry.space_group_name_H-M   'P 1'
#
loop_
_entity.id
_entity.type
_entity.pdbx_description
1 polymer ?
#
loop_
_entity_poly.entity_id
_entity_poly.type
_entity_poly.pdbx_seq_one_letter_code
_entity_poly.pdbx_strand_id
1 'polypeptide(L)'
;LNDSVMRAFCALVTFVVVAYLAELMVSRAIVPASVEGFLRFQWLGIAMVPAAHFHLSSTLLSTTGLLPRRRRFLVPLGYILGLIFLGLAIFSDWLVTNPVSNPLSRIPHLESGPVFPIFAVYFWSVAAASIYNVWRARQRCITRTTRQRMTSTLLTYLAAPLGVFPYLLITGTEGQDIIPLWLWPIVILGTKGPTGCLLQ
;
A
#
# COMPACT_ATOMS: atom_id res chain seq x y z
N LEU A 1 -14.19 20.92 2.67
CA LEU A 1 -13.72 19.55 2.39
C LEU A 1 -14.86 18.60 2.71
N ASN A 2 -15.17 17.71 1.77
CA ASN A 2 -16.29 16.80 1.94
C ASN A 2 -15.93 15.79 3.03
N ASP A 3 -16.73 15.63 4.08
CA ASP A 3 -16.44 14.77 5.24
C ASP A 3 -16.10 13.33 4.85
N SER A 4 -16.63 12.84 3.73
CA SER A 4 -16.31 11.51 3.22
C SER A 4 -14.88 11.37 2.69
N VAL A 5 -14.33 12.41 2.04
CA VAL A 5 -12.94 12.42 1.55
C VAL A 5 -11.98 12.47 2.74
N MET A 6 -12.30 13.31 3.75
CA MET A 6 -11.48 13.40 4.96
C MET A 6 -11.43 12.05 5.69
N ARG A 7 -12.58 11.40 5.89
CA ARG A 7 -12.64 10.08 6.53
C ARG A 7 -11.84 9.02 5.79
N ALA A 8 -11.96 8.97 4.46
CA ALA A 8 -11.20 8.02 3.64
C ALA A 8 -9.68 8.30 3.70
N PHE A 9 -9.28 9.57 3.72
CA PHE A 9 -7.89 9.99 3.88
C PHE A 9 -7.34 9.61 5.27
N CYS A 10 -8.08 9.90 6.34
CA CYS A 10 -7.69 9.51 7.69
C CYS A 10 -7.55 8.00 7.83
N ALA A 11 -8.47 7.22 7.25
CA ALA A 11 -8.36 5.75 7.26
C ALA A 11 -7.07 5.27 6.56
N LEU A 12 -6.76 5.82 5.38
CA LEU A 12 -5.52 5.48 4.67
C LEU A 12 -4.27 5.81 5.51
N VAL A 13 -4.20 7.03 6.04
CA VAL A 13 -3.06 7.47 6.87
C VAL A 13 -2.93 6.59 8.11
N THR A 14 -4.03 6.23 8.77
CA THR A 14 -4.01 5.36 9.95
C THR A 14 -3.38 4.01 9.63
N PHE A 15 -3.79 3.34 8.54
CA PHE A 15 -3.23 2.04 8.17
C PHE A 15 -1.76 2.12 7.76
N VAL A 16 -1.37 3.19 7.08
CA VAL A 16 0.05 3.44 6.74
C VAL A 16 0.87 3.66 8.02
N VAL A 17 0.39 4.48 8.95
CA VAL A 17 1.07 4.72 10.23
C VAL A 17 1.20 3.43 11.03
N VAL A 18 0.16 2.59 11.09
CA VAL A 18 0.22 1.29 11.76
C VAL A 18 1.29 0.39 11.16
N ALA A 19 1.41 0.32 9.82
CA ALA A 19 2.44 -0.46 9.15
C ALA A 19 3.85 0.00 9.52
N TYR A 20 4.11 1.33 9.50
CA TYR A 20 5.43 1.88 9.86
C TYR A 20 5.74 1.78 11.36
N LEU A 21 4.73 1.91 12.23
CA LEU A 21 4.92 1.70 13.67
C LEU A 21 5.31 0.26 13.97
N ALA A 22 4.68 -0.71 13.31
CA ALA A 22 5.05 -2.11 13.43
C ALA A 22 6.50 -2.35 12.98
N GLU A 23 6.91 -1.77 11.85
CA GLU A 23 8.29 -1.84 11.36
C GLU A 23 9.29 -1.24 12.35
N LEU A 24 8.94 -0.09 12.95
CA LEU A 24 9.76 0.50 14.02
C LEU A 24 9.87 -0.42 15.24
N MET A 25 8.79 -1.11 15.61
CA MET A 25 8.81 -2.09 16.72
C MET A 25 9.68 -3.29 16.38
N VAL A 26 9.62 -3.80 15.14
CA VAL A 26 10.51 -4.86 14.65
C VAL A 26 11.97 -4.46 14.77
N SER A 27 12.31 -3.22 14.38
CA SER A 27 13.70 -2.71 14.45
C SER A 27 14.24 -2.58 15.89
N ARG A 28 13.37 -2.56 16.89
CA ARG A 28 13.71 -2.45 18.32
C ARG A 28 13.59 -3.77 19.07
N ALA A 29 13.00 -4.79 18.44
CA ALA A 29 12.77 -6.08 19.08
C ALA A 29 14.07 -6.88 19.22
N ILE A 30 14.34 -7.37 20.42
CA ILE A 30 15.53 -8.18 20.75
C ILE A 30 15.16 -9.67 20.78
N VAL A 31 13.90 -9.99 21.12
CA VAL A 31 13.41 -11.37 21.27
C VAL A 31 12.79 -11.86 19.96
N PRO A 32 13.20 -13.03 19.41
CA PRO A 32 12.67 -13.53 18.13
C PRO A 32 11.14 -13.70 18.09
N ALA A 33 10.52 -14.16 19.16
CA ALA A 33 9.06 -14.30 19.25
C ALA A 33 8.33 -12.95 19.15
N SER A 34 8.92 -11.88 19.67
CA SER A 34 8.37 -10.52 19.55
C SER A 34 8.49 -10.00 18.11
N VAL A 35 9.56 -10.36 17.40
CA VAL A 35 9.77 -9.99 15.99
C VAL A 35 8.66 -10.55 15.11
N GLU A 36 8.34 -11.84 15.25
CA GLU A 36 7.25 -12.48 14.51
C GLU A 36 5.90 -11.79 14.79
N GLY A 37 5.59 -11.56 16.06
CA GLY A 37 4.35 -10.88 16.45
C GLY A 37 4.21 -9.50 15.83
N PHE A 38 5.29 -8.70 15.80
CA PHE A 38 5.28 -7.37 15.19
C PHE A 38 5.21 -7.44 13.66
N LEU A 39 5.87 -8.41 13.01
CA LEU A 39 5.76 -8.63 11.59
C LEU A 39 4.33 -9.05 11.18
N ARG A 40 3.67 -9.93 11.94
CA ARG A 40 2.26 -10.28 11.71
C ARG A 40 1.35 -9.07 11.97
N PHE A 41 1.63 -8.26 12.99
CA PHE A 41 0.88 -7.02 13.26
C PHE A 41 1.04 -5.98 12.12
N GLN A 42 2.20 -5.91 11.46
CA GLN A 42 2.41 -5.05 10.29
C GLN A 42 1.42 -5.34 9.17
N TRP A 43 0.96 -6.60 9.05
CA TRP A 43 -0.04 -7.00 8.06
C TRP A 43 -1.40 -6.33 8.26
N LEU A 44 -1.69 -5.81 9.46
CA LEU A 44 -2.88 -4.97 9.68
C LEU A 44 -2.85 -3.74 8.75
N GLY A 45 -1.72 -3.08 8.65
CA GLY A 45 -1.55 -1.98 7.70
C GLY A 45 -1.52 -2.47 6.25
N ILE A 46 -0.67 -3.45 5.94
CA ILE A 46 -0.43 -3.93 4.57
C ILE A 46 -1.72 -4.45 3.91
N ALA A 47 -2.52 -5.24 4.61
CA ALA A 47 -3.76 -5.80 4.07
C ALA A 47 -4.88 -4.77 3.89
N MET A 48 -4.90 -3.72 4.74
CA MET A 48 -5.96 -2.70 4.72
C MET A 48 -5.64 -1.51 3.82
N VAL A 49 -4.36 -1.20 3.58
CA VAL A 49 -3.94 -0.07 2.73
C VAL A 49 -4.57 -0.11 1.33
N PRO A 50 -4.63 -1.23 0.58
CA PRO A 50 -5.27 -1.26 -0.74
C PRO A 50 -6.73 -0.85 -0.70
N ALA A 51 -7.50 -1.35 0.28
CA ALA A 51 -8.91 -1.02 0.45
C ALA A 51 -9.12 0.47 0.78
N ALA A 52 -8.32 1.03 1.69
CA ALA A 52 -8.37 2.45 2.05
C ALA A 52 -7.95 3.35 0.88
N HIS A 53 -6.94 2.95 0.11
CA HIS A 53 -6.50 3.63 -1.10
C HIS A 53 -7.60 3.66 -2.17
N PHE A 54 -8.29 2.54 -2.38
CA PHE A 54 -9.46 2.47 -3.27
C PHE A 54 -10.64 3.29 -2.75
N HIS A 55 -10.89 3.29 -1.45
CA HIS A 55 -11.94 4.11 -0.83
C HIS A 55 -11.68 5.59 -1.10
N LEU A 56 -10.46 6.07 -0.84
CA LEU A 56 -10.09 7.46 -1.11
C LEU A 56 -10.24 7.83 -2.59
N SER A 57 -9.78 6.98 -3.52
CA SER A 57 -9.92 7.23 -4.97
C SER A 57 -11.38 7.26 -5.41
N SER A 58 -12.22 6.40 -4.83
CA SER A 58 -13.66 6.35 -5.11
C SER A 58 -14.40 7.58 -4.57
N THR A 59 -14.02 8.09 -3.39
CA THR A 59 -14.59 9.33 -2.84
C THR A 59 -14.15 10.54 -3.65
N LEU A 60 -12.90 10.61 -4.11
CA LEU A 60 -12.43 11.66 -5.03
C LEU A 60 -13.21 11.63 -6.36
N LEU A 61 -13.48 10.46 -6.91
CA LEU A 61 -14.30 10.35 -8.11
C LEU A 61 -15.74 10.81 -7.85
N SER A 62 -16.30 10.57 -6.65
CA SER A 62 -17.66 10.97 -6.30
C SER A 62 -17.86 12.48 -6.27
N THR A 63 -16.83 13.24 -5.92
CA THR A 63 -16.89 14.71 -5.93
C THR A 63 -17.07 15.29 -7.33
N THR A 64 -16.80 14.51 -8.39
CA THR A 64 -17.00 14.91 -9.80
C THR A 64 -18.40 14.55 -10.35
N GLY A 65 -19.34 14.13 -9.50
CA GLY A 65 -20.77 13.99 -9.82
C GLY A 65 -21.23 12.63 -10.35
N LEU A 66 -20.37 11.59 -10.43
CA LEU A 66 -20.79 10.27 -10.91
C LEU A 66 -20.19 9.13 -10.11
N LEU A 67 -20.97 8.62 -9.16
CA LEU A 67 -20.78 7.25 -8.66
C LEU A 67 -21.92 6.38 -9.16
N PRO A 68 -21.68 5.43 -10.09
CA PRO A 68 -22.65 4.40 -10.41
C PRO A 68 -22.94 3.61 -9.13
N ARG A 69 -24.23 3.36 -8.86
CA ARG A 69 -24.72 2.67 -7.65
C ARG A 69 -23.96 1.36 -7.34
N ARG A 70 -23.53 0.65 -8.38
CA ARG A 70 -22.72 -0.58 -8.28
C ARG A 70 -21.34 -0.37 -7.62
N ARG A 71 -20.73 0.80 -7.75
CA ARG A 71 -19.40 1.06 -7.16
C ARG A 71 -19.42 1.28 -5.63
N ARG A 72 -20.60 1.60 -5.06
CA ARG A 72 -20.74 1.71 -3.60
C ARG A 72 -20.47 0.40 -2.88
N PHE A 73 -20.69 -0.74 -3.53
CA PHE A 73 -20.42 -2.07 -2.97
C PHE A 73 -18.95 -2.50 -3.08
N LEU A 74 -18.17 -1.91 -3.99
CA LEU A 74 -16.76 -2.27 -4.16
C LEU A 74 -15.89 -1.80 -2.99
N VAL A 75 -16.25 -0.70 -2.33
CA VAL A 75 -15.49 -0.21 -1.17
C VAL A 75 -15.61 -1.17 0.01
N PRO A 76 -16.81 -1.52 0.51
CA PRO A 76 -16.93 -2.51 1.59
C PRO A 76 -16.38 -3.87 1.19
N LEU A 77 -16.54 -4.30 -0.06
CA LEU A 77 -15.94 -5.55 -0.55
C LEU A 77 -14.40 -5.52 -0.42
N GLY A 78 -13.75 -4.40 -0.76
CA GLY A 78 -12.31 -4.24 -0.58
C GLY A 78 -11.89 -4.39 0.89
N TYR A 79 -12.62 -3.81 1.81
CA TYR A 79 -12.36 -3.95 3.25
C TYR A 79 -12.59 -5.37 3.75
N ILE A 80 -13.64 -6.05 3.27
CA ILE A 80 -13.91 -7.46 3.63
C ILE A 80 -12.77 -8.35 3.14
N LEU A 81 -12.31 -8.18 1.90
CA LEU A 81 -11.15 -8.91 1.37
C LEU A 81 -9.89 -8.60 2.17
N GLY A 82 -9.65 -7.33 2.52
CA GLY A 82 -8.53 -6.94 3.38
C GLY A 82 -8.59 -7.64 4.75
N LEU A 83 -9.77 -7.73 5.37
CA LEU A 83 -9.97 -8.45 6.63
C LEU A 83 -9.73 -9.96 6.49
N ILE A 84 -10.14 -10.58 5.38
CA ILE A 84 -9.86 -11.99 5.11
C ILE A 84 -8.35 -12.23 5.01
N PHE A 85 -7.63 -11.41 4.23
CA PHE A 85 -6.18 -11.52 4.12
C PHE A 85 -5.47 -11.24 5.44
N LEU A 86 -5.96 -10.28 6.22
CA LEU A 86 -5.46 -10.02 7.57
C LEU A 86 -5.64 -11.25 8.48
N GLY A 87 -6.83 -11.86 8.46
CA GLY A 87 -7.10 -13.07 9.21
C GLY A 87 -6.17 -14.22 8.81
N LEU A 88 -5.93 -14.40 7.51
CA LEU A 88 -4.96 -15.39 7.00
C LEU A 88 -3.54 -15.08 7.45
N ALA A 89 -3.12 -13.81 7.51
CA ALA A 89 -1.78 -13.43 7.95
C ALA A 89 -1.55 -13.62 9.46
N ILE A 90 -2.60 -13.43 10.29
CA ILE A 90 -2.48 -13.51 11.76
C ILE A 90 -2.68 -14.93 12.25
N PHE A 91 -3.66 -15.66 11.71
CA PHE A 91 -4.12 -16.94 12.27
C PHE A 91 -3.65 -18.16 11.46
N SER A 92 -2.97 -17.98 10.33
CA SER A 92 -2.52 -19.09 9.51
C SER A 92 -1.20 -18.78 8.80
N ASP A 93 -0.49 -19.82 8.42
CA ASP A 93 0.74 -19.72 7.62
C ASP A 93 0.46 -19.79 6.09
N TRP A 94 -0.79 -19.59 5.68
CA TRP A 94 -1.16 -19.67 4.28
C TRP A 94 -0.78 -18.42 3.50
N LEU A 95 -0.82 -17.26 4.12
CA LEU A 95 -0.46 -16.00 3.48
C LEU A 95 1.02 -15.66 3.68
N VAL A 96 1.50 -15.78 4.91
CA VAL A 96 2.89 -15.56 5.30
C VAL A 96 3.30 -16.61 6.32
N THR A 97 4.51 -17.11 6.18
CA THR A 97 5.10 -18.14 7.03
C THR A 97 6.14 -17.55 7.99
N ASN A 98 6.90 -18.41 8.64
CA ASN A 98 7.86 -18.07 9.67
C ASN A 98 8.84 -16.94 9.27
N PRO A 99 9.30 -16.13 10.23
CA PRO A 99 10.26 -15.09 9.97
C PRO A 99 11.61 -15.70 9.57
N VAL A 100 12.14 -15.28 8.43
CA VAL A 100 13.50 -15.62 8.00
C VAL A 100 14.42 -14.49 8.37
N SER A 101 15.42 -14.80 9.16
CA SER A 101 16.60 -13.96 9.37
C SER A 101 17.73 -14.45 8.50
N ASN A 102 17.81 -13.96 7.28
CA ASN A 102 18.94 -14.25 6.42
C ASN A 102 20.16 -13.46 6.94
N PRO A 103 21.33 -14.09 7.17
CA PRO A 103 22.53 -13.38 7.62
C PRO A 103 23.00 -12.28 6.66
N LEU A 104 22.55 -12.28 5.41
CA LEU A 104 22.81 -11.25 4.40
C LEU A 104 21.78 -10.10 4.43
N SER A 105 20.53 -10.34 4.82
CA SER A 105 19.52 -9.30 5.00
C SER A 105 19.40 -8.98 6.48
N ARG A 106 19.85 -7.79 6.87
CA ARG A 106 19.74 -7.28 8.27
C ARG A 106 18.29 -7.03 8.71
N ILE A 107 17.32 -7.24 7.84
CA ILE A 107 15.90 -6.93 8.08
C ILE A 107 15.13 -8.24 8.15
N PRO A 108 14.60 -8.63 9.31
CA PRO A 108 13.74 -9.80 9.42
C PRO A 108 12.45 -9.58 8.62
N HIS A 109 12.04 -10.56 7.84
CA HIS A 109 10.80 -10.54 7.05
C HIS A 109 10.11 -11.90 7.11
N LEU A 110 8.81 -11.92 6.83
CA LEU A 110 8.05 -13.16 6.72
C LEU A 110 8.17 -13.71 5.29
N GLU A 111 8.31 -15.03 5.17
CA GLU A 111 8.27 -15.70 3.87
C GLU A 111 6.85 -15.71 3.29
N SER A 112 6.75 -15.75 1.96
CA SER A 112 5.48 -15.84 1.28
C SER A 112 4.87 -17.23 1.40
N GLY A 113 3.61 -17.27 1.83
CA GLY A 113 2.81 -18.49 1.83
C GLY A 113 2.16 -18.78 0.46
N PRO A 114 1.48 -19.94 0.32
CA PRO A 114 0.87 -20.36 -0.96
C PRO A 114 -0.24 -19.44 -1.46
N VAL A 115 -0.89 -18.66 -0.60
CA VAL A 115 -1.96 -17.71 -0.95
C VAL A 115 -1.42 -16.32 -1.27
N PHE A 116 -0.13 -16.06 -1.02
CA PHE A 116 0.49 -14.75 -1.28
C PHE A 116 0.32 -14.25 -2.73
N PRO A 117 0.43 -15.07 -3.80
CA PRO A 117 0.18 -14.60 -5.16
C PRO A 117 -1.23 -14.05 -5.37
N ILE A 118 -2.23 -14.64 -4.69
CA ILE A 118 -3.63 -14.17 -4.76
C ILE A 118 -3.75 -12.78 -4.11
N PHE A 119 -3.08 -12.56 -2.98
CA PHE A 119 -2.99 -11.24 -2.35
C PHE A 119 -2.28 -10.24 -3.27
N ALA A 120 -1.19 -10.62 -3.93
CA ALA A 120 -0.48 -9.75 -4.87
C ALA A 120 -1.38 -9.34 -6.05
N VAL A 121 -2.14 -10.27 -6.63
CA VAL A 121 -3.13 -9.97 -7.68
C VAL A 121 -4.23 -9.02 -7.17
N TYR A 122 -4.75 -9.26 -5.96
CA TYR A 122 -5.70 -8.36 -5.32
C TYR A 122 -5.11 -6.95 -5.16
N PHE A 123 -3.90 -6.84 -4.59
CA PHE A 123 -3.21 -5.56 -4.37
C PHE A 123 -3.07 -4.76 -5.67
N TRP A 124 -2.53 -5.37 -6.73
CA TRP A 124 -2.32 -4.71 -8.02
C TRP A 124 -3.61 -4.35 -8.73
N SER A 125 -4.62 -5.20 -8.65
CA SER A 125 -5.95 -4.94 -9.22
C SER A 125 -6.60 -3.71 -8.57
N VAL A 126 -6.52 -3.62 -7.24
CA VAL A 126 -7.05 -2.51 -6.46
C VAL A 126 -6.25 -1.23 -6.71
N ALA A 127 -4.92 -1.32 -6.79
CA ALA A 127 -4.06 -0.18 -7.13
C ALA A 127 -4.39 0.37 -8.53
N ALA A 128 -4.49 -0.49 -9.54
CA ALA A 128 -4.86 -0.11 -10.91
C ALA A 128 -6.25 0.54 -10.97
N ALA A 129 -7.23 -0.04 -10.26
CA ALA A 129 -8.58 0.52 -10.17
C ALA A 129 -8.59 1.90 -9.49
N SER A 130 -7.74 2.10 -8.46
CA SER A 130 -7.60 3.38 -7.77
C SER A 130 -7.00 4.45 -8.68
N ILE A 131 -5.94 4.12 -9.40
CA ILE A 131 -5.29 4.99 -10.39
C ILE A 131 -6.29 5.38 -11.49
N TYR A 132 -7.03 4.40 -12.00
CA TYR A 132 -8.08 4.63 -13.01
C TYR A 132 -9.16 5.58 -12.50
N ASN A 133 -9.60 5.45 -11.25
CA ASN A 133 -10.59 6.35 -10.64
C ASN A 133 -10.09 7.80 -10.59
N VAL A 134 -8.85 8.02 -10.13
CA VAL A 134 -8.26 9.37 -10.06
C VAL A 134 -8.02 9.95 -11.44
N TRP A 135 -7.55 9.14 -12.39
CA TRP A 135 -7.40 9.56 -13.79
C TRP A 135 -8.74 10.00 -14.40
N ARG A 136 -9.80 9.22 -14.17
CA ARG A 136 -11.15 9.55 -14.63
C ARG A 136 -11.70 10.81 -13.95
N ALA A 137 -11.44 11.01 -12.66
CA ALA A 137 -11.78 12.24 -11.94
C ALA A 137 -11.07 13.46 -12.57
N ARG A 138 -9.76 13.33 -12.87
CA ARG A 138 -8.97 14.38 -13.54
C ARG A 138 -9.54 14.78 -14.89
N GLN A 139 -9.98 13.83 -15.71
CA GLN A 139 -10.56 14.12 -17.03
C GLN A 139 -11.83 14.96 -16.97
N ARG A 140 -12.53 14.95 -15.83
CA ARG A 140 -13.79 15.67 -15.62
C ARG A 140 -13.63 17.03 -14.96
N CYS A 141 -12.42 17.39 -14.56
CA CYS A 141 -12.16 18.70 -14.00
C CYS A 141 -12.27 19.77 -15.08
N ILE A 142 -13.19 20.71 -14.88
CA ILE A 142 -13.52 21.80 -15.81
C ILE A 142 -12.45 22.89 -15.73
N THR A 143 -12.00 23.23 -14.52
CA THR A 143 -11.02 24.30 -14.27
C THR A 143 -9.57 23.81 -14.36
N ARG A 144 -8.71 24.63 -14.96
CA ARG A 144 -7.27 24.35 -15.11
C ARG A 144 -6.60 24.10 -13.75
N THR A 145 -6.93 24.88 -12.74
CA THR A 145 -6.37 24.77 -11.38
C THR A 145 -6.75 23.45 -10.71
N THR A 146 -8.02 23.04 -10.80
CA THR A 146 -8.48 21.76 -10.25
C THR A 146 -7.85 20.57 -10.98
N ARG A 147 -7.68 20.71 -12.31
CA ARG A 147 -7.00 19.69 -13.13
C ARG A 147 -5.53 19.52 -12.76
N GLN A 148 -4.82 20.61 -12.46
CA GLN A 148 -3.43 20.56 -11.98
C GLN A 148 -3.33 19.87 -10.63
N ARG A 149 -4.19 20.21 -9.66
CA ARG A 149 -4.25 19.54 -8.34
C ARG A 149 -4.52 18.04 -8.49
N MET A 150 -5.46 17.65 -9.35
CA MET A 150 -5.74 16.23 -9.62
C MET A 150 -4.58 15.53 -10.33
N THR A 151 -3.76 16.25 -11.10
CA THR A 151 -2.54 15.67 -11.70
C THR A 151 -1.50 15.35 -10.63
N SER A 152 -1.26 16.25 -9.68
CA SER A 152 -0.36 15.97 -8.54
C SER A 152 -0.87 14.79 -7.72
N THR A 153 -2.19 14.73 -7.44
CA THR A 153 -2.80 13.58 -6.77
C THR A 153 -2.58 12.29 -7.56
N LEU A 154 -2.75 12.30 -8.89
CA LEU A 154 -2.52 11.13 -9.73
C LEU A 154 -1.07 10.64 -9.67
N LEU A 155 -0.10 11.55 -9.68
CA LEU A 155 1.31 11.20 -9.53
C LEU A 155 1.59 10.54 -8.18
N THR A 156 1.01 11.07 -7.09
CA THR A 156 1.10 10.45 -5.76
C THR A 156 0.48 9.05 -5.74
N TYR A 157 -0.67 8.86 -6.40
CA TYR A 157 -1.32 7.56 -6.52
C TYR A 157 -0.53 6.55 -7.35
N LEU A 158 0.24 6.99 -8.31
CA LEU A 158 1.17 6.15 -9.08
C LEU A 158 2.40 5.77 -8.23
N ALA A 159 2.91 6.70 -7.44
CA ALA A 159 4.09 6.49 -6.61
C ALA A 159 3.82 5.55 -5.41
N ALA A 160 2.63 5.63 -4.78
CA ALA A 160 2.31 4.89 -3.58
C ALA A 160 2.44 3.35 -3.72
N PRO A 161 1.87 2.69 -4.76
CA PRO A 161 2.07 1.26 -4.98
C PRO A 161 3.53 0.89 -5.25
N LEU A 162 4.29 1.77 -5.92
CA LEU A 162 5.71 1.56 -6.21
C LEU A 162 6.57 1.61 -4.94
N GLY A 163 6.17 2.38 -3.92
CA GLY A 163 6.85 2.40 -2.62
C GLY A 163 6.67 1.13 -1.80
N VAL A 164 5.54 0.43 -1.97
CA VAL A 164 5.26 -0.85 -1.29
C VAL A 164 5.76 -2.05 -2.10
N PHE A 165 5.95 -1.90 -3.41
CA PHE A 165 6.36 -2.96 -4.32
C PHE A 165 7.67 -3.68 -3.93
N PRO A 166 8.76 -3.01 -3.50
CA PRO A 166 9.97 -3.69 -3.06
C PRO A 166 9.71 -4.62 -1.88
N TYR A 167 8.86 -4.23 -0.92
CA TYR A 167 8.50 -5.06 0.21
C TYR A 167 7.73 -6.32 -0.22
N LEU A 168 6.78 -6.19 -1.13
CA LEU A 168 6.04 -7.33 -1.70
C LEU A 168 6.94 -8.27 -2.49
N LEU A 169 7.98 -7.75 -3.16
CA LEU A 169 8.97 -8.56 -3.86
C LEU A 169 9.87 -9.32 -2.88
N ILE A 170 10.36 -8.66 -1.83
CA ILE A 170 11.22 -9.30 -0.81
C ILE A 170 10.47 -10.44 -0.13
N THR A 171 9.18 -10.26 0.18
CA THR A 171 8.34 -11.29 0.77
C THR A 171 7.98 -12.40 -0.22
N GLY A 172 7.87 -12.11 -1.52
CA GLY A 172 7.45 -13.04 -2.57
C GLY A 172 8.56 -13.83 -3.25
N THR A 173 9.83 -13.48 -3.01
CA THR A 173 11.00 -14.17 -3.60
C THR A 173 11.83 -14.77 -2.49
N GLU A 174 11.89 -16.09 -2.42
CA GLU A 174 12.77 -16.84 -1.52
C GLU A 174 14.23 -16.39 -1.69
N GLY A 175 14.63 -15.30 -1.02
CA GLY A 175 16.05 -14.94 -0.89
C GLY A 175 16.88 -14.78 -2.17
N GLN A 176 16.28 -14.82 -3.34
CA GLN A 176 16.97 -14.51 -4.58
C GLN A 176 16.97 -13.01 -4.79
N ASP A 177 18.14 -12.42 -4.94
CA ASP A 177 18.39 -11.01 -5.24
C ASP A 177 17.79 -10.58 -6.60
N ILE A 178 16.47 -10.70 -6.75
CA ILE A 178 15.77 -10.31 -7.95
C ILE A 178 15.02 -8.98 -7.72
N ILE A 179 15.73 -7.98 -7.27
CA ILE A 179 15.43 -6.63 -7.72
C ILE A 179 16.25 -6.46 -9.01
N PRO A 180 15.65 -6.54 -10.20
CA PRO A 180 16.40 -6.29 -11.41
C PRO A 180 17.09 -4.93 -11.26
N LEU A 181 18.38 -4.87 -11.53
CA LEU A 181 19.22 -3.67 -11.35
C LEU A 181 18.62 -2.40 -11.99
N TRP A 182 17.73 -2.57 -12.98
CA TRP A 182 17.04 -1.45 -13.64
C TRP A 182 15.90 -0.83 -12.82
N LEU A 183 15.42 -1.50 -11.76
CA LEU A 183 14.40 -0.94 -10.83
C LEU A 183 15.03 -0.04 -9.75
N TRP A 184 16.31 -0.21 -9.44
CA TRP A 184 17.01 0.60 -8.45
C TRP A 184 16.95 2.11 -8.73
N PRO A 185 17.10 2.61 -9.99
CA PRO A 185 16.97 4.04 -10.27
C PRO A 185 15.57 4.58 -9.96
N ILE A 186 14.52 3.78 -10.14
CA ILE A 186 13.13 4.18 -9.86
C ILE A 186 12.90 4.29 -8.35
N VAL A 187 13.46 3.39 -7.56
CA VAL A 187 13.41 3.42 -6.10
C VAL A 187 14.20 4.63 -5.57
N ILE A 188 15.40 4.89 -6.10
CA ILE A 188 16.23 6.04 -5.70
C ILE A 188 15.60 7.37 -6.09
N LEU A 189 14.98 7.48 -7.27
CA LEU A 189 14.26 8.68 -7.70
C LEU A 189 12.98 8.92 -6.89
N GLY A 190 12.32 7.86 -6.43
CA GLY A 190 11.16 7.96 -5.55
C GLY A 190 11.50 8.38 -4.11
N THR A 191 12.72 8.10 -3.64
CA THR A 191 13.19 8.44 -2.29
C THR A 191 13.88 9.81 -2.20
N LYS A 192 14.34 10.36 -3.32
CA LYS A 192 14.82 11.75 -3.37
C LYS A 192 13.64 12.68 -3.64
N GLY A 193 12.85 12.96 -2.60
CA GLY A 193 12.00 14.14 -2.58
C GLY A 193 12.83 15.42 -2.78
N PRO A 194 12.21 16.58 -3.09
CA PRO A 194 12.90 17.82 -3.48
C PRO A 194 13.59 18.54 -2.31
N THR A 195 14.31 17.80 -1.45
CA THR A 195 15.09 18.37 -0.33
C THR A 195 16.58 18.61 -0.67
N GLY A 196 16.95 18.45 -1.94
CA GLY A 196 18.34 18.61 -2.40
C GLY A 196 18.72 19.99 -2.97
N CYS A 197 17.94 21.04 -2.69
CA CYS A 197 18.23 22.39 -3.25
C CYS A 197 18.21 23.51 -2.18
N LEU A 198 18.86 23.27 -1.04
CA LEU A 198 19.15 24.35 -0.07
C LEU A 198 20.42 24.00 0.72
N LEU A 199 21.57 23.96 0.05
CA LEU A 199 22.90 24.18 0.63
C LEU A 199 23.92 24.29 -0.51
N GLN A 200 23.96 25.47 -1.14
CA GLN A 200 25.14 26.14 -1.66
C GLN A 200 25.01 27.62 -1.41
#